data_d479f6e30cca31bc59443a8b1dcc72c4
#
_entry.id   d479f6e30cca31bc59443a8b1dcc72c4
#
_cell.length_a   1.000
_cell.length_b   1.000
_cell.length_c   1.000
_cell.angle_alpha   90.00
_cell.angle_beta   90.00
_cell.angle_gamma   90.00
#
_symmetry.space_group_name_H-M   'P 1'
#
loop_
_entity.id
_entity.type
_entity.pdbx_description
1 polymer ?
#
loop_
_entity_poly.entity_id
_entity_poly.type
_entity_poly.pdbx_seq_one_letter_code
_entity_poly.pdbx_strand_id
1 'polypeptide(L)'
;ANFGIFKQRDLDAAKIIRQAIDDGNVDEIQLSYTKKFNKELYDIILLLNQPTGFQISLQTDNKDTLKAIKRKNLPEEDIAKLIAFADEHSISHEQEYILGLPLETKDSWYDSMTNRLEEGQHKVFDVFICSILPNTEMANDYYRKQYGIKSVLTPDLNSVAPTSEGDFQVLEYSEIITETSTMPR
;
A
#
# COMPACT_ATOMS: atom_id res chain seq x y z
N ALA A 1 8.10 -10.96 2.39
CA ALA A 1 8.98 -10.28 3.39
C ALA A 1 9.45 -8.96 2.80
N ASN A 2 9.40 -7.88 3.60
CA ASN A 2 9.79 -6.56 3.12
C ASN A 2 11.33 -6.47 3.01
N PHE A 3 11.81 -6.01 1.88
CA PHE A 3 13.22 -5.80 1.60
C PHE A 3 13.75 -4.60 2.39
N GLY A 4 14.99 -4.67 2.88
CA GLY A 4 15.60 -3.60 3.70
C GLY A 4 15.50 -3.81 5.22
N ILE A 5 14.88 -4.91 5.69
CA ILE A 5 14.85 -5.26 7.12
C ILE A 5 16.22 -5.72 7.60
N PHE A 6 16.89 -6.54 6.81
CA PHE A 6 18.17 -7.18 7.15
C PHE A 6 19.35 -6.48 6.45
N LYS A 7 19.35 -5.17 6.51
CA LYS A 7 20.44 -4.29 6.10
C LYS A 7 21.45 -4.90 5.09
N GLN A 8 22.62 -5.35 5.58
CA GLN A 8 23.69 -5.86 4.74
C GLN A 8 23.28 -7.09 3.89
N ARG A 9 22.52 -8.02 4.46
CA ARG A 9 22.03 -9.19 3.72
C ARG A 9 21.16 -8.80 2.55
N ASP A 10 20.27 -7.83 2.76
CA ASP A 10 19.36 -7.38 1.72
C ASP A 10 20.09 -6.53 0.66
N LEU A 11 21.15 -5.79 1.06
CA LEU A 11 22.03 -5.10 0.12
C LEU A 11 22.85 -6.11 -0.74
N ASP A 12 23.34 -7.19 -0.15
CA ASP A 12 24.07 -8.22 -0.90
C ASP A 12 23.12 -8.97 -1.85
N ALA A 13 21.88 -9.24 -1.43
CA ALA A 13 20.85 -9.79 -2.32
C ALA A 13 20.51 -8.82 -3.47
N ALA A 14 20.43 -7.51 -3.18
CA ALA A 14 20.19 -6.50 -4.22
C ALA A 14 21.30 -6.47 -5.29
N LYS A 15 22.56 -6.66 -4.90
CA LYS A 15 23.69 -6.76 -5.85
C LYS A 15 23.53 -7.95 -6.79
N ILE A 16 23.13 -9.13 -6.23
CA ILE A 16 22.88 -10.33 -7.05
C ILE A 16 21.73 -10.10 -8.02
N ILE A 17 20.66 -9.48 -7.56
CA ILE A 17 19.49 -9.13 -8.39
C ILE A 17 19.92 -8.16 -9.50
N ARG A 18 20.68 -7.11 -9.16
CA ARG A 18 21.19 -6.15 -10.14
C ARG A 18 22.02 -6.84 -11.22
N GLN A 19 22.93 -7.73 -10.81
CA GLN A 19 23.73 -8.51 -11.75
C GLN A 19 22.85 -9.36 -12.68
N ALA A 20 21.81 -10.02 -12.15
CA ALA A 20 20.90 -10.81 -12.96
C ALA A 20 20.11 -9.97 -13.99
N ILE A 21 19.77 -8.73 -13.66
CA ILE A 21 19.15 -7.78 -14.57
C ILE A 21 20.16 -7.36 -15.65
N ASP A 22 21.40 -7.01 -15.26
CA ASP A 22 22.45 -6.59 -16.18
C ASP A 22 22.86 -7.70 -17.16
N ASP A 23 22.80 -8.95 -16.72
CA ASP A 23 23.06 -10.14 -17.53
C ASP A 23 21.88 -10.52 -18.44
N GLY A 24 20.73 -9.81 -18.36
CA GLY A 24 19.53 -10.10 -19.12
C GLY A 24 18.79 -11.38 -18.70
N ASN A 25 19.06 -11.88 -17.49
CA ASN A 25 18.37 -13.05 -16.94
C ASN A 25 17.05 -12.71 -16.26
N VAL A 26 16.83 -11.42 -15.96
CA VAL A 26 15.61 -10.89 -15.33
C VAL A 26 15.26 -9.58 -16.01
N ASP A 27 14.06 -9.48 -16.55
CA ASP A 27 13.58 -8.26 -17.22
C ASP A 27 13.04 -7.24 -16.22
N GLU A 28 12.28 -7.71 -15.25
CA GLU A 28 11.61 -6.85 -14.25
C GLU A 28 11.52 -7.56 -12.90
N ILE A 29 11.62 -6.78 -11.84
CA ILE A 29 11.37 -7.24 -10.46
C ILE A 29 10.39 -6.31 -9.77
N GLN A 30 9.59 -6.83 -8.86
CA GLN A 30 8.75 -6.06 -7.96
C GLN A 30 9.14 -6.38 -6.52
N LEU A 31 9.45 -5.35 -5.76
CA LEU A 31 9.88 -5.47 -4.36
C LEU A 31 9.02 -4.62 -3.45
N SER A 32 8.62 -5.21 -2.32
CA SER A 32 8.06 -4.47 -1.20
C SER A 32 9.15 -4.08 -0.23
N TYR A 33 9.21 -2.84 0.14
CA TYR A 33 10.21 -2.31 1.06
C TYR A 33 9.70 -2.21 2.50
N THR A 34 10.64 -2.26 3.46
CA THR A 34 10.30 -1.98 4.86
C THR A 34 9.92 -0.51 5.04
N LYS A 35 8.99 -0.25 5.98
CA LYS A 35 8.62 1.14 6.35
C LYS A 35 9.71 1.90 7.10
N LYS A 36 10.73 1.22 7.63
CA LYS A 36 11.86 1.86 8.31
C LYS A 36 12.96 2.15 7.30
N PHE A 37 12.96 3.35 6.76
CA PHE A 37 14.01 3.80 5.86
C PHE A 37 15.30 4.04 6.62
N ASN A 38 16.39 3.48 6.10
CA ASN A 38 17.76 3.63 6.60
C ASN A 38 18.70 3.75 5.41
N LYS A 39 19.98 4.04 5.68
CA LYS A 39 20.97 4.25 4.62
C LYS A 39 21.05 3.07 3.65
N GLU A 40 21.08 1.87 4.17
CA GLU A 40 21.18 0.65 3.36
C GLU A 40 19.98 0.49 2.43
N LEU A 41 18.79 0.90 2.86
CA LEU A 41 17.59 0.86 2.00
C LEU A 41 17.67 1.88 0.87
N TYR A 42 18.16 3.09 1.13
CA TYR A 42 18.41 4.07 0.05
C TYR A 42 19.42 3.53 -0.97
N ASP A 43 20.53 2.93 -0.49
CA ASP A 43 21.53 2.30 -1.35
C ASP A 43 20.92 1.17 -2.21
N ILE A 44 20.01 0.37 -1.65
CA ILE A 44 19.29 -0.70 -2.37
C ILE A 44 18.37 -0.12 -3.45
N ILE A 45 17.59 0.89 -3.11
CA ILE A 45 16.65 1.54 -4.04
C ILE A 45 17.42 2.12 -5.23
N LEU A 46 18.52 2.82 -4.97
CA LEU A 46 19.39 3.38 -6.02
C LEU A 46 20.03 2.28 -6.87
N LEU A 47 20.54 1.22 -6.26
CA LEU A 47 21.20 0.11 -6.94
C LEU A 47 20.25 -0.61 -7.89
N LEU A 48 19.02 -0.87 -7.45
CA LEU A 48 18.04 -1.60 -8.25
C LEU A 48 17.37 -0.72 -9.28
N ASN A 49 17.21 0.57 -9.00
CA ASN A 49 16.65 1.59 -9.91
C ASN A 49 15.40 1.09 -10.65
N GLN A 50 14.42 0.59 -9.89
CA GLN A 50 13.24 -0.02 -10.47
C GLN A 50 12.35 1.03 -11.15
N PRO A 51 11.74 0.70 -12.31
CA PRO A 51 10.79 1.58 -12.99
C PRO A 51 9.60 1.97 -12.12
N THR A 52 9.13 1.03 -11.27
CA THR A 52 8.01 1.24 -10.33
C THR A 52 8.42 2.02 -9.08
N GLY A 53 9.74 2.14 -8.82
CA GLY A 53 10.24 2.85 -7.63
C GLY A 53 9.85 2.18 -6.32
N PHE A 54 9.21 2.92 -5.42
CA PHE A 54 8.79 2.41 -4.12
C PHE A 54 7.42 2.94 -3.70
N GLN A 55 6.78 2.21 -2.79
CA GLN A 55 5.45 2.52 -2.27
C GLN A 55 5.52 3.01 -0.83
N ILE A 56 4.74 4.05 -0.51
CA ILE A 56 4.54 4.57 0.84
C ILE A 56 3.10 4.26 1.26
N SER A 57 2.92 3.16 1.99
CA SER A 57 1.59 2.72 2.43
C SER A 57 1.15 3.50 3.67
N LEU A 58 0.46 4.60 3.48
CA LEU A 58 -0.07 5.45 4.55
C LEU A 58 -1.39 4.92 5.11
N GLN A 59 -2.23 4.35 4.29
CA GLN A 59 -3.59 3.83 4.56
C GLN A 59 -4.61 4.96 4.78
N THR A 60 -4.32 5.93 5.62
CA THR A 60 -5.10 7.14 5.95
C THR A 60 -4.21 8.09 6.74
N ASP A 61 -4.53 9.38 6.73
CA ASP A 61 -3.89 10.37 7.62
C ASP A 61 -4.73 10.65 8.88
N ASN A 62 -5.96 10.13 8.95
CA ASN A 62 -6.83 10.27 10.10
C ASN A 62 -6.29 9.49 11.31
N LYS A 63 -5.91 10.21 12.37
CA LYS A 63 -5.28 9.63 13.58
C LYS A 63 -6.19 8.67 14.33
N ASP A 64 -7.51 8.92 14.35
CA ASP A 64 -8.46 8.06 15.03
C ASP A 64 -8.68 6.77 14.23
N THR A 65 -8.73 6.86 12.91
CA THR A 65 -8.73 5.71 12.01
C THR A 65 -7.48 4.87 12.19
N LEU A 66 -6.28 5.47 12.16
CA LEU A 66 -5.02 4.76 12.41
C LEU A 66 -5.01 4.03 13.75
N LYS A 67 -5.54 4.67 14.79
CA LYS A 67 -5.66 4.05 16.12
C LYS A 67 -6.65 2.86 16.09
N ALA A 68 -7.79 3.01 15.44
CA ALA A 68 -8.80 1.96 15.33
C ALA A 68 -8.27 0.72 14.61
N ILE A 69 -7.50 0.91 13.52
CA ILE A 69 -6.87 -0.18 12.76
C ILE A 69 -5.51 -0.60 13.31
N LYS A 70 -5.08 -0.05 14.45
CA LYS A 70 -3.81 -0.35 15.13
C LYS A 70 -2.58 -0.16 14.25
N ARG A 71 -2.60 0.90 13.44
CA ARG A 71 -1.52 1.29 12.53
C ARG A 71 -0.83 2.58 12.96
N LYS A 72 0.39 2.74 12.49
CA LYS A 72 1.13 4.01 12.61
C LYS A 72 1.75 4.31 11.25
N ASN A 73 1.61 5.55 10.81
CA ASN A 73 2.32 6.06 9.66
C ASN A 73 3.76 6.42 10.03
N LEU A 74 4.59 6.64 9.01
CA LEU A 74 5.87 7.32 9.17
C LEU A 74 5.62 8.74 9.68
N PRO A 75 6.58 9.32 10.44
CA PRO A 75 6.57 10.75 10.73
C PRO A 75 6.56 11.58 9.44
N GLU A 76 5.85 12.69 9.42
CA GLU A 76 5.74 13.58 8.25
C GLU A 76 7.11 14.00 7.71
N GLU A 77 8.05 14.31 8.61
CA GLU A 77 9.43 14.67 8.23
C GLU A 77 10.16 13.53 7.50
N ASP A 78 9.85 12.27 7.80
CA ASP A 78 10.45 11.11 7.14
C ASP A 78 9.81 10.87 5.78
N ILE A 79 8.50 11.11 5.65
CA ILE A 79 7.79 11.07 4.37
C ILE A 79 8.36 12.16 3.45
N ALA A 80 8.52 13.38 3.95
CA ALA A 80 9.10 14.49 3.18
C ALA A 80 10.55 14.19 2.71
N LYS A 81 11.39 13.59 3.57
CA LYS A 81 12.73 13.14 3.19
C LYS A 81 12.71 12.08 2.09
N LEU A 82 11.75 11.15 2.14
CA LEU A 82 11.60 10.11 1.12
C LEU A 82 11.19 10.70 -0.23
N ILE A 83 10.23 11.62 -0.23
CA ILE A 83 9.79 12.31 -1.44
C ILE A 83 10.95 13.12 -2.03
N ALA A 84 11.66 13.91 -1.21
CA ALA A 84 12.82 14.69 -1.66
C ALA A 84 13.92 13.79 -2.24
N PHE A 85 14.20 12.64 -1.62
CA PHE A 85 15.15 11.66 -2.13
C PHE A 85 14.70 11.09 -3.49
N ALA A 86 13.42 10.75 -3.63
CA ALA A 86 12.88 10.24 -4.87
C ALA A 86 12.98 11.27 -6.00
N ASP A 87 12.64 12.52 -5.72
CA ASP A 87 12.71 13.61 -6.69
C ASP A 87 14.16 13.92 -7.11
N GLU A 88 15.10 13.98 -6.16
CA GLU A 88 16.52 14.20 -6.43
C GLU A 88 17.11 13.13 -7.38
N HIS A 89 16.68 11.88 -7.21
CA HIS A 89 17.19 10.75 -7.99
C HIS A 89 16.28 10.33 -9.15
N SER A 90 15.21 11.09 -9.41
CA SER A 90 14.21 10.78 -10.45
C SER A 90 13.58 9.39 -10.30
N ILE A 91 13.40 8.94 -9.05
CA ILE A 91 12.78 7.66 -8.71
C ILE A 91 11.27 7.85 -8.64
N SER A 92 10.51 6.96 -9.26
CA SER A 92 9.06 6.91 -9.10
C SER A 92 8.67 6.53 -7.67
N HIS A 93 7.59 7.10 -7.16
CA HIS A 93 7.01 6.69 -5.90
C HIS A 93 5.50 6.82 -5.92
N GLU A 94 4.84 6.00 -5.13
CA GLU A 94 3.39 5.93 -5.02
C GLU A 94 2.98 6.03 -3.56
N GLN A 95 1.84 6.65 -3.30
CA GLN A 95 1.24 6.68 -1.97
C GLN A 95 -0.05 5.87 -1.98
N GLU A 96 -0.16 4.93 -1.05
CA GLU A 96 -1.30 4.02 -0.94
C GLU A 96 -2.23 4.44 0.19
N TYR A 97 -3.51 4.54 -0.13
CA TYR A 97 -4.60 4.83 0.79
C TYR A 97 -5.69 3.78 0.71
N ILE A 98 -6.45 3.63 1.80
CA ILE A 98 -7.57 2.69 1.87
C ILE A 98 -8.84 3.46 2.19
N LEU A 99 -9.79 3.46 1.26
CA LEU A 99 -11.11 4.05 1.43
C LEU A 99 -12.05 3.08 2.17
N GLY A 100 -12.81 3.59 3.13
CA GLY A 100 -13.80 2.82 3.89
C GLY A 100 -13.28 2.24 5.21
N LEU A 101 -12.17 2.75 5.71
CA LEU A 101 -11.67 2.39 7.03
C LEU A 101 -12.58 2.91 8.16
N PRO A 102 -12.64 2.22 9.32
CA PRO A 102 -13.39 2.67 10.48
C PRO A 102 -12.97 4.05 10.97
N LEU A 103 -13.93 4.88 11.38
CA LEU A 103 -13.76 6.26 11.82
C LEU A 103 -13.27 7.24 10.76
N GLU A 104 -12.98 6.79 9.54
CA GLU A 104 -12.76 7.69 8.42
C GLU A 104 -14.06 8.41 8.08
N THR A 105 -13.97 9.71 7.78
CA THR A 105 -15.09 10.51 7.30
C THR A 105 -14.81 10.98 5.89
N LYS A 106 -15.86 11.41 5.18
CA LYS A 106 -15.71 11.98 3.85
C LYS A 106 -14.81 13.22 3.87
N ASP A 107 -14.97 14.06 4.89
CA ASP A 107 -14.20 15.31 5.03
C ASP A 107 -12.72 14.97 5.34
N SER A 108 -12.44 14.09 6.33
CA SER A 108 -11.06 13.70 6.63
C SER A 108 -10.36 13.02 5.46
N TRP A 109 -11.12 12.29 4.63
CA TRP A 109 -10.59 11.70 3.40
C TRP A 109 -10.19 12.77 2.37
N TYR A 110 -11.06 13.75 2.12
CA TYR A 110 -10.75 14.85 1.21
C TYR A 110 -9.60 15.72 1.72
N ASP A 111 -9.56 16.01 3.01
CA ASP A 111 -8.48 16.77 3.64
C ASP A 111 -7.13 16.02 3.46
N SER A 112 -7.09 14.70 3.67
CA SER A 112 -5.89 13.89 3.44
C SER A 112 -5.38 14.03 2.00
N MET A 113 -6.26 13.86 1.01
CA MET A 113 -5.86 13.97 -0.40
C MET A 113 -5.39 15.39 -0.75
N THR A 114 -6.12 16.40 -0.31
CA THR A 114 -5.80 17.82 -0.58
C THR A 114 -4.45 18.19 0.06
N ASN A 115 -4.25 17.86 1.32
CA ASN A 115 -3.01 18.16 2.03
C ASN A 115 -1.79 17.54 1.32
N ARG A 116 -1.88 16.29 0.88
CA ARG A 116 -0.78 15.63 0.15
C ARG A 116 -0.47 16.29 -1.18
N LEU A 117 -1.49 16.73 -1.91
CA LEU A 117 -1.30 17.49 -3.15
C LEU A 117 -0.64 18.84 -2.89
N GLU A 118 -1.04 19.56 -1.83
CA GLU A 118 -0.45 20.84 -1.43
C GLU A 118 1.00 20.69 -0.94
N GLU A 119 1.33 19.56 -0.31
CA GLU A 119 2.69 19.21 0.10
C GLU A 119 3.62 18.81 -1.07
N GLY A 120 3.11 18.80 -2.29
CA GLY A 120 3.88 18.53 -3.50
C GLY A 120 3.86 17.08 -3.98
N GLN A 121 2.99 16.25 -3.43
CA GLN A 121 2.79 14.91 -3.97
C GLN A 121 2.00 14.99 -5.29
N HIS A 122 2.74 14.91 -6.40
CA HIS A 122 2.20 15.03 -7.76
C HIS A 122 2.34 13.72 -8.58
N LYS A 123 2.72 12.63 -7.91
CA LYS A 123 2.90 11.32 -8.56
C LYS A 123 1.59 10.52 -8.51
N VAL A 124 1.65 9.30 -8.05
CA VAL A 124 0.51 8.39 -8.04
C VAL A 124 -0.07 8.25 -6.64
N PHE A 125 -1.39 8.36 -6.55
CA PHE A 125 -2.16 7.90 -5.39
C PHE A 125 -2.88 6.62 -5.77
N ASP A 126 -2.55 5.53 -5.08
CA ASP A 126 -3.30 4.30 -5.16
C ASP A 126 -4.35 4.25 -4.07
N VAL A 127 -5.60 4.19 -4.47
CA VAL A 127 -6.73 4.11 -3.55
C VAL A 127 -7.37 2.74 -3.62
N PHE A 128 -7.24 1.99 -2.54
CA PHE A 128 -7.85 0.67 -2.40
C PHE A 128 -9.15 0.78 -1.62
N ILE A 129 -10.19 0.06 -2.05
CA ILE A 129 -11.38 -0.11 -1.23
C ILE A 129 -11.06 -1.09 -0.11
N CYS A 130 -11.44 -0.74 1.13
CA CYS A 130 -11.17 -1.59 2.28
C CYS A 130 -11.83 -2.95 2.13
N SER A 131 -11.03 -4.00 2.08
CA SER A 131 -11.48 -5.39 2.12
C SER A 131 -11.26 -6.01 3.48
N ILE A 132 -12.19 -6.86 3.90
CA ILE A 132 -12.14 -7.57 5.16
C ILE A 132 -11.51 -8.94 4.92
N LEU A 133 -10.29 -9.11 5.44
CA LEU A 133 -9.60 -10.39 5.35
C LEU A 133 -10.14 -11.35 6.41
N PRO A 134 -10.36 -12.64 6.08
CA PRO A 134 -10.75 -13.66 7.05
C PRO A 134 -9.78 -13.73 8.23
N ASN A 135 -10.32 -14.03 9.41
CA ASN A 135 -9.55 -14.16 10.66
C ASN A 135 -8.84 -12.89 11.16
N THR A 136 -9.18 -11.73 10.60
CA THR A 136 -8.73 -10.44 11.14
C THR A 136 -9.70 -9.92 12.21
N GLU A 137 -9.23 -8.96 13.01
CA GLU A 137 -10.08 -8.29 13.99
C GLU A 137 -11.30 -7.60 13.34
N MET A 138 -11.10 -7.05 12.13
CA MET A 138 -12.14 -6.40 11.35
C MET A 138 -13.25 -7.37 10.90
N ALA A 139 -12.93 -8.66 10.77
CA ALA A 139 -13.91 -9.70 10.47
C ALA A 139 -14.79 -10.08 11.68
N ASN A 140 -14.40 -9.68 12.89
CA ASN A 140 -15.11 -10.02 14.11
C ASN A 140 -16.41 -9.24 14.23
N ASP A 141 -17.51 -9.91 14.60
CA ASP A 141 -18.84 -9.30 14.76
C ASP A 141 -18.86 -8.13 15.76
N TYR A 142 -18.08 -8.24 16.85
CA TYR A 142 -17.95 -7.16 17.81
C TYR A 142 -17.36 -5.90 17.18
N TYR A 143 -16.27 -6.03 16.41
CA TYR A 143 -15.62 -4.92 15.73
C TYR A 143 -16.53 -4.30 14.66
N ARG A 144 -17.21 -5.14 13.87
CA ARG A 144 -18.18 -4.70 12.86
C ARG A 144 -19.31 -3.88 13.49
N LYS A 145 -19.86 -4.38 14.60
CA LYS A 145 -20.93 -3.70 15.34
C LYS A 145 -20.44 -2.37 15.94
N GLN A 146 -19.23 -2.34 16.49
CA GLN A 146 -18.64 -1.16 17.10
C GLN A 146 -18.49 0.00 16.10
N TYR A 147 -18.09 -0.30 14.87
CA TYR A 147 -17.82 0.71 13.82
C TYR A 147 -18.93 0.79 12.76
N GLY A 148 -20.02 0.08 12.93
CA GLY A 148 -21.17 0.10 12.01
C GLY A 148 -20.80 -0.39 10.61
N ILE A 149 -19.87 -1.36 10.51
CA ILE A 149 -19.38 -1.86 9.23
C ILE A 149 -20.46 -2.68 8.53
N LYS A 150 -20.78 -2.27 7.29
CA LYS A 150 -21.53 -3.08 6.33
C LYS A 150 -20.62 -3.43 5.16
N SER A 151 -20.79 -4.63 4.64
CA SER A 151 -19.92 -5.17 3.59
C SER A 151 -20.73 -5.98 2.59
N VAL A 152 -20.11 -6.26 1.46
CA VAL A 152 -20.64 -7.12 0.41
C VAL A 152 -19.55 -8.03 -0.12
N LEU A 153 -19.90 -9.28 -0.44
CA LEU A 153 -19.02 -10.17 -1.18
C LEU A 153 -19.05 -9.78 -2.65
N THR A 154 -17.89 -9.58 -3.24
CA THR A 154 -17.71 -9.30 -4.66
C THR A 154 -16.66 -10.24 -5.25
N PRO A 155 -16.78 -10.65 -6.53
CA PRO A 155 -15.71 -11.35 -7.20
C PRO A 155 -14.39 -10.57 -7.12
N ASP A 156 -13.31 -11.25 -6.78
CA ASP A 156 -11.98 -10.66 -6.88
C ASP A 156 -11.50 -10.76 -8.32
N LEU A 157 -11.42 -9.61 -8.99
CA LEU A 157 -11.05 -9.54 -10.41
C LEU A 157 -9.60 -9.97 -10.66
N ASN A 158 -8.75 -10.02 -9.63
CA ASN A 158 -7.39 -10.54 -9.73
C ASN A 158 -7.35 -12.07 -9.60
N SER A 159 -8.48 -12.69 -9.21
CA SER A 159 -8.60 -14.13 -8.98
C SER A 159 -9.62 -14.74 -9.92
N VAL A 160 -9.48 -14.48 -11.22
CA VAL A 160 -10.27 -15.09 -12.28
C VAL A 160 -9.39 -15.96 -13.16
N ALA A 161 -9.90 -17.11 -13.59
CA ALA A 161 -9.22 -17.99 -14.52
C ALA A 161 -10.07 -18.23 -15.78
N PRO A 162 -9.47 -18.33 -16.97
CA PRO A 162 -10.18 -18.72 -18.17
C PRO A 162 -10.62 -20.19 -18.06
N THR A 163 -11.82 -20.49 -18.53
CA THR A 163 -12.31 -21.87 -18.67
C THR A 163 -11.99 -22.44 -20.04
N SER A 164 -12.10 -23.76 -20.20
CA SER A 164 -11.92 -24.44 -21.50
C SER A 164 -12.98 -24.04 -22.54
N GLU A 165 -14.08 -23.44 -22.14
CA GLU A 165 -15.18 -22.99 -22.99
C GLU A 165 -15.07 -21.52 -23.40
N GLY A 166 -14.02 -20.82 -22.97
CA GLY A 166 -13.76 -19.41 -23.28
C GLY A 166 -14.40 -18.40 -22.32
N ASP A 167 -15.08 -18.88 -21.29
CA ASP A 167 -15.62 -18.06 -20.21
C ASP A 167 -14.57 -17.86 -19.09
N PHE A 168 -14.91 -17.03 -18.10
CA PHE A 168 -14.10 -16.82 -16.92
C PHE A 168 -14.75 -17.40 -15.67
N GLN A 169 -13.96 -18.12 -14.88
CA GLN A 169 -14.38 -18.60 -13.56
C GLN A 169 -13.78 -17.72 -12.49
N VAL A 170 -14.63 -17.22 -11.59
CA VAL A 170 -14.19 -16.53 -10.38
C VAL A 170 -13.65 -17.57 -9.38
N LEU A 171 -12.38 -17.42 -9.00
CA LEU A 171 -11.73 -18.34 -8.06
C LEU A 171 -11.90 -17.88 -6.61
N GLU A 172 -11.90 -16.56 -6.37
CA GLU A 172 -11.99 -15.99 -5.04
C GLU A 172 -12.99 -14.83 -4.99
N TYR A 173 -13.51 -14.59 -3.80
CA TYR A 173 -14.38 -13.47 -3.50
C TYR A 173 -13.75 -12.64 -2.38
N SER A 174 -13.74 -11.33 -2.57
CA SER A 174 -13.33 -10.37 -1.54
C SER A 174 -14.55 -9.77 -0.86
N GLU A 175 -14.50 -9.66 0.47
CA GLU A 175 -15.51 -8.96 1.23
C GLU A 175 -15.10 -7.49 1.37
N ILE A 176 -15.78 -6.59 0.66
CA ILE A 176 -15.49 -5.15 0.66
C ILE A 176 -16.43 -4.38 1.57
N ILE A 177 -15.90 -3.37 2.27
CA ILE A 177 -16.70 -2.47 3.09
C ILE A 177 -17.45 -1.49 2.19
N THR A 178 -18.77 -1.37 2.39
CA THR A 178 -19.63 -0.44 1.66
C THR A 178 -20.10 0.72 2.52
N GLU A 179 -20.02 0.59 3.84
CA GLU A 179 -20.53 1.58 4.79
C GLU A 179 -19.84 1.42 6.15
N THR A 180 -19.62 2.53 6.84
CA THR A 180 -19.24 2.57 8.25
C THR A 180 -20.12 3.58 8.98
N SER A 181 -20.08 3.63 10.32
CA SER A 181 -20.84 4.60 11.11
C SER A 181 -20.49 6.05 10.80
N THR A 182 -19.29 6.33 10.31
CA THR A 182 -18.78 7.67 9.99
C THR A 182 -18.77 8.00 8.49
N MET A 183 -18.93 6.99 7.65
CA MET A 183 -19.02 7.11 6.20
C MET A 183 -20.21 6.27 5.69
N PRO A 184 -21.45 6.74 5.89
CA PRO A 184 -22.65 6.07 5.38
C PRO A 184 -22.71 6.19 3.84
N ARG A 185 -23.43 5.25 3.24
CA ARG A 185 -23.61 5.18 1.78
C ARG A 185 -24.47 6.32 1.26
#